data_df6664c30cbe53396fad9c72c0bf48fe
#
_entry.id   df6664c30cbe53396fad9c72c0bf48fe
#
_cell.length_a   1.000
_cell.length_b   1.000
_cell.length_c   1.000
_cell.angle_alpha   90.00
_cell.angle_beta   90.00
_cell.angle_gamma   90.00
#
_symmetry.space_group_name_H-M   'P 1'
#
loop_
_entity.id
_entity.type
_entity.pdbx_description
1 polymer ?
#
loop_
_entity_poly.entity_id
_entity_poly.type
_entity_poly.pdbx_seq_one_letter_code
_entity_poly.pdbx_strand_id
1 'polypeptide(L)'
;MPSVSISAGEKQLISMGAYLCIFPDGIYFNTEKYSDNGYMGHENTVDAAETPISVSLCLADGQALTLSFSQAAQPESPSNGQYWLDTSGSLHTIKQWAEASGQWVSVPTVYVKLAANGIGKGFKQYDGIEISGLSGNEQLKKLNGSQILYGADESSIVIVGLIDQAAEVTSGTVKTARRVPDMDFITECGNRLWGCKYGVADGKTVNELYCCKLGDFKNWACYQGVATDSWRASCGTDGKWTGAAT
;
A
#
# COMPACT_ATOMS: atom_id res chain seq x y z
N MET A 1 9.51 -16.40 -20.72
CA MET A 1 8.17 -15.87 -20.37
C MET A 1 7.88 -16.27 -18.94
N PRO A 2 7.37 -15.41 -18.07
CA PRO A 2 6.82 -15.90 -16.82
C PRO A 2 5.71 -16.90 -17.17
N SER A 3 5.83 -18.13 -16.69
CA SER A 3 4.81 -19.14 -16.90
C SER A 3 3.62 -18.83 -16.01
N VAL A 4 2.56 -18.23 -16.57
CA VAL A 4 1.28 -18.12 -15.89
C VAL A 4 0.55 -19.46 -16.01
N SER A 5 -0.05 -19.90 -14.94
CA SER A 5 -0.84 -21.13 -14.89
C SER A 5 -2.31 -20.78 -14.67
N ILE A 6 -3.15 -21.19 -15.62
CA ILE A 6 -4.60 -21.02 -15.49
C ILE A 6 -5.13 -22.25 -14.76
N SER A 7 -5.84 -22.02 -13.65
CA SER A 7 -6.45 -23.10 -12.88
C SER A 7 -7.65 -23.72 -13.62
N ALA A 8 -8.03 -24.96 -13.26
CA ALA A 8 -9.26 -25.56 -13.77
C ALA A 8 -10.50 -24.83 -13.21
N GLY A 9 -11.62 -24.90 -13.94
CA GLY A 9 -12.90 -24.34 -13.52
C GLY A 9 -13.37 -23.17 -14.38
N GLU A 10 -14.50 -22.60 -14.00
CA GLU A 10 -15.14 -21.50 -14.69
C GLU A 10 -14.28 -20.23 -14.62
N LYS A 11 -14.25 -19.46 -15.71
CA LYS A 11 -13.45 -18.23 -15.84
C LYS A 11 -14.30 -17.09 -16.36
N GLN A 12 -14.02 -15.92 -15.82
CA GLN A 12 -14.52 -14.65 -16.37
C GLN A 12 -13.37 -13.96 -17.11
N LEU A 13 -13.62 -13.63 -18.36
CA LEU A 13 -12.66 -12.96 -19.25
C LEU A 13 -13.15 -11.54 -19.47
N ILE A 14 -12.36 -10.55 -19.05
CA ILE A 14 -12.70 -9.14 -19.14
C ILE A 14 -11.57 -8.40 -19.84
N SER A 15 -11.91 -7.60 -20.84
CA SER A 15 -10.95 -6.71 -21.50
C SER A 15 -10.93 -5.34 -20.85
N MET A 16 -9.74 -4.75 -20.70
CA MET A 16 -9.55 -3.36 -20.32
C MET A 16 -8.42 -2.77 -21.18
N GLY A 17 -8.79 -1.97 -22.17
CA GLY A 17 -7.86 -1.53 -23.20
C GLY A 17 -7.26 -2.73 -23.95
N ALA A 18 -5.93 -2.76 -24.08
CA ALA A 18 -5.20 -3.85 -24.71
C ALA A 18 -5.02 -5.10 -23.82
N TYR A 19 -5.52 -5.06 -22.58
CA TYR A 19 -5.34 -6.16 -21.64
C TYR A 19 -6.57 -7.08 -21.59
N LEU A 20 -6.32 -8.39 -21.65
CA LEU A 20 -7.26 -9.43 -21.29
C LEU A 20 -6.97 -9.88 -19.86
N CYS A 21 -7.94 -9.74 -18.98
CA CYS A 21 -7.89 -10.12 -17.58
C CYS A 21 -8.69 -11.41 -17.34
N ILE A 22 -8.14 -12.35 -16.60
CA ILE A 22 -8.72 -13.68 -16.32
C ILE A 22 -8.93 -13.84 -14.83
N PHE A 23 -10.18 -14.05 -14.44
CA PHE A 23 -10.58 -14.28 -13.05
C PHE A 23 -11.20 -15.67 -12.86
N PRO A 24 -11.07 -16.28 -11.68
CA PRO A 24 -10.49 -15.75 -10.44
C PRO A 24 -8.95 -15.82 -10.37
N ASP A 25 -8.25 -16.33 -11.40
CA ASP A 25 -6.79 -16.54 -11.35
C ASP A 25 -5.98 -15.25 -11.20
N GLY A 26 -6.59 -14.07 -11.44
CA GLY A 26 -5.90 -12.79 -11.35
C GLY A 26 -4.76 -12.65 -12.35
N ILE A 27 -4.92 -13.21 -13.55
CA ILE A 27 -3.94 -13.21 -14.63
C ILE A 27 -4.29 -12.12 -15.65
N TYR A 28 -3.28 -11.56 -16.28
CA TYR A 28 -3.46 -10.62 -17.39
C TYR A 28 -2.54 -10.93 -18.57
N PHE A 29 -3.01 -10.60 -19.76
CA PHE A 29 -2.26 -10.63 -21.01
C PHE A 29 -2.45 -9.32 -21.76
N ASN A 30 -1.35 -8.73 -22.23
CA ASN A 30 -1.41 -7.63 -23.17
C ASN A 30 -1.48 -8.17 -24.60
N THR A 31 -2.57 -7.88 -25.32
CA THR A 31 -2.81 -8.38 -26.68
C THR A 31 -1.96 -7.69 -27.74
N GLU A 32 -1.38 -6.52 -27.43
CA GLU A 32 -0.49 -5.77 -28.30
C GLU A 32 0.99 -6.05 -28.00
N LYS A 33 1.28 -6.42 -26.73
CA LYS A 33 2.66 -6.68 -26.27
C LYS A 33 2.73 -8.00 -25.51
N TYR A 34 2.90 -9.11 -26.20
CA TYR A 34 2.89 -10.47 -25.64
C TYR A 34 3.88 -10.73 -24.50
N SER A 35 4.94 -9.92 -24.36
CA SER A 35 5.87 -10.02 -23.24
C SER A 35 5.33 -9.41 -21.94
N ASP A 36 4.26 -8.60 -22.00
CA ASP A 36 3.60 -7.98 -20.86
C ASP A 36 2.41 -8.84 -20.45
N ASN A 37 2.69 -9.86 -19.67
CA ASN A 37 1.70 -10.77 -19.08
C ASN A 37 2.16 -11.19 -17.68
N GLY A 38 1.25 -11.70 -16.86
CA GLY A 38 1.58 -12.13 -15.51
C GLY A 38 0.38 -12.21 -14.58
N TYR A 39 0.68 -12.15 -13.29
CA TYR A 39 -0.32 -12.06 -12.23
C TYR A 39 -0.55 -10.61 -11.82
N MET A 40 -1.80 -10.24 -11.58
CA MET A 40 -2.17 -8.92 -11.06
C MET A 40 -1.73 -8.76 -9.60
N GLY A 41 -1.95 -9.80 -8.79
CA GLY A 41 -1.44 -9.89 -7.44
C GLY A 41 0.08 -10.08 -7.43
N HIS A 42 0.72 -9.61 -6.36
CA HIS A 42 2.16 -9.76 -6.16
C HIS A 42 2.48 -9.80 -4.67
N GLU A 43 3.36 -10.69 -4.24
CA GLU A 43 3.79 -10.78 -2.84
C GLU A 43 5.31 -10.91 -2.78
N ASN A 44 5.93 -10.11 -1.90
CA ASN A 44 7.30 -10.28 -1.47
C ASN A 44 7.32 -10.79 -0.04
N THR A 45 8.28 -11.63 0.27
CA THR A 45 8.51 -12.19 1.60
C THR A 45 9.96 -11.95 1.98
N VAL A 46 10.19 -11.33 3.13
CA VAL A 46 11.52 -11.06 3.69
C VAL A 46 11.62 -11.76 5.01
N ASP A 47 12.59 -12.66 5.17
CA ASP A 47 12.98 -13.21 6.46
C ASP A 47 13.89 -12.18 7.16
N ALA A 48 13.38 -11.54 8.19
CA ALA A 48 14.08 -10.48 8.89
C ALA A 48 15.28 -10.99 9.71
N ALA A 49 15.37 -12.29 9.99
CA ALA A 49 16.54 -12.87 10.63
C ALA A 49 17.73 -13.00 9.67
N GLU A 50 17.46 -13.26 8.40
CA GLU A 50 18.50 -13.33 7.36
C GLU A 50 18.79 -11.97 6.73
N THR A 51 17.74 -11.15 6.56
CA THR A 51 17.81 -9.82 5.95
C THR A 51 17.10 -8.82 6.84
N PRO A 52 17.79 -8.20 7.80
CA PRO A 52 17.21 -7.20 8.68
C PRO A 52 16.56 -6.06 7.92
N ILE A 53 15.39 -5.62 8.39
CA ILE A 53 14.63 -4.54 7.77
C ILE A 53 14.89 -3.26 8.56
N SER A 54 15.56 -2.30 7.95
CA SER A 54 15.73 -0.99 8.56
C SER A 54 14.47 -0.14 8.37
N VAL A 55 14.08 0.57 9.44
CA VAL A 55 12.90 1.42 9.48
C VAL A 55 13.32 2.80 9.95
N SER A 56 13.10 3.83 9.13
CA SER A 56 13.54 5.19 9.41
C SER A 56 12.55 6.24 8.91
N LEU A 57 12.54 7.41 9.55
CA LEU A 57 11.81 8.57 9.05
C LEU A 57 12.42 9.05 7.73
N CYS A 58 11.55 9.46 6.81
CA CYS A 58 11.98 10.01 5.54
C CYS A 58 11.04 11.11 5.04
N LEU A 59 11.43 11.76 3.96
CA LEU A 59 10.58 12.62 3.13
C LEU A 59 9.79 11.76 2.13
N ALA A 60 8.83 12.34 1.44
CA ALA A 60 8.00 11.65 0.45
C ALA A 60 8.81 11.00 -0.70
N ASP A 61 9.98 11.54 -1.01
CA ASP A 61 10.91 11.01 -2.02
C ASP A 61 11.86 9.93 -1.47
N GLY A 62 11.71 9.55 -0.19
CA GLY A 62 12.53 8.55 0.49
C GLY A 62 13.88 9.04 1.00
N GLN A 63 14.19 10.36 0.87
CA GLN A 63 15.37 10.93 1.50
C GLN A 63 15.21 10.94 3.03
N ALA A 64 16.29 10.73 3.77
CA ALA A 64 16.26 10.67 5.22
C ALA A 64 15.74 11.99 5.84
N LEU A 65 14.77 11.89 6.75
CA LEU A 65 14.34 12.99 7.61
C LEU A 65 15.08 12.86 8.93
N THR A 66 15.98 13.82 9.20
CA THR A 66 16.77 13.84 10.44
C THR A 66 16.11 14.75 11.47
N LEU A 67 15.75 14.20 12.61
CA LEU A 67 15.24 14.96 13.74
C LEU A 67 16.40 15.71 14.41
N SER A 68 16.27 17.02 14.55
CA SER A 68 17.20 17.85 15.32
C SER A 68 16.87 17.81 16.80
N PHE A 69 15.59 17.61 17.13
CA PHE A 69 15.10 17.57 18.49
C PHE A 69 14.04 16.46 18.65
N SER A 70 14.05 15.80 19.82
CA SER A 70 13.03 14.83 20.23
C SER A 70 12.77 15.07 21.72
N GLN A 71 11.73 15.85 22.05
CA GLN A 71 11.44 16.25 23.43
C GLN A 71 10.03 16.82 23.55
N ALA A 72 9.51 16.91 24.80
CA ALA A 72 8.20 17.45 25.09
C ALA A 72 8.18 18.99 25.12
N ALA A 73 9.27 19.62 25.59
CA ALA A 73 9.37 21.07 25.60
C ALA A 73 9.76 21.62 24.24
N GLN A 74 9.19 22.76 23.86
CA GLN A 74 9.57 23.44 22.63
C GLN A 74 11.06 23.76 22.63
N PRO A 75 11.81 23.40 21.56
CA PRO A 75 13.22 23.72 21.45
C PRO A 75 13.47 25.22 21.38
N GLU A 76 14.55 25.65 22.06
CA GLU A 76 15.02 27.05 22.02
C GLU A 76 16.03 27.23 20.89
N SER A 77 16.05 28.44 20.27
CA SER A 77 17.01 28.84 19.25
C SER A 77 17.15 27.87 18.07
N PRO A 78 16.07 27.45 17.42
CA PRO A 78 16.15 26.57 16.25
C PRO A 78 16.69 27.31 15.03
N SER A 79 17.24 26.58 14.07
CA SER A 79 17.60 27.04 12.74
C SER A 79 16.54 26.68 11.70
N ASN A 80 16.45 27.47 10.62
CA ASN A 80 15.47 27.24 9.58
C ASN A 80 15.51 25.80 9.02
N GLY A 81 14.34 25.18 8.87
CA GLY A 81 14.19 23.83 8.30
C GLY A 81 14.46 22.68 9.27
N GLN A 82 14.91 22.93 10.50
CA GLN A 82 15.09 21.87 11.49
C GLN A 82 13.79 21.20 11.87
N TYR A 83 13.86 19.89 12.14
CA TYR A 83 12.72 19.08 12.54
C TYR A 83 12.77 18.76 14.04
N TRP A 84 11.62 18.84 14.66
CA TRP A 84 11.38 18.50 16.07
C TRP A 84 10.25 17.47 16.19
N LEU A 85 10.55 16.34 16.84
CA LEU A 85 9.54 15.40 17.31
C LEU A 85 9.00 15.92 18.65
N ASP A 86 7.80 16.45 18.62
CA ASP A 86 7.07 16.91 19.80
C ASP A 86 6.43 15.71 20.49
N THR A 87 6.93 15.39 21.68
CA THR A 87 6.47 14.27 22.52
C THR A 87 5.62 14.73 23.72
N SER A 88 5.12 15.97 23.69
CA SER A 88 4.32 16.53 24.81
C SER A 88 2.93 15.89 24.93
N GLY A 89 2.38 15.39 23.85
CA GLY A 89 1.06 14.73 23.82
C GLY A 89 1.15 13.21 23.76
N SER A 90 0.02 12.55 23.91
CA SER A 90 -0.10 11.08 23.70
C SER A 90 0.08 10.67 22.23
N LEU A 91 -0.16 11.58 21.32
CA LEU A 91 0.16 11.45 19.90
C LEU A 91 1.32 12.38 19.61
N HIS A 92 2.47 11.79 19.28
CA HIS A 92 3.65 12.54 18.88
C HIS A 92 3.45 13.16 17.50
N THR A 93 4.04 14.33 17.27
CA THR A 93 3.95 15.06 15.99
C THR A 93 5.30 15.55 15.55
N ILE A 94 5.54 15.58 14.25
CA ILE A 94 6.74 16.23 13.71
C ILE A 94 6.39 17.66 13.33
N LYS A 95 7.25 18.59 13.75
CA LYS A 95 7.19 20.00 13.42
C LYS A 95 8.47 20.44 12.74
N GLN A 96 8.37 21.38 11.82
CA GLN A 96 9.49 22.01 11.16
C GLN A 96 9.57 23.48 11.55
N TRP A 97 10.76 23.98 11.84
CA TRP A 97 10.96 25.40 12.11
C TRP A 97 10.88 26.22 10.82
N ALA A 98 9.99 27.18 10.80
CA ALA A 98 9.81 28.14 9.73
C ALA A 98 10.33 29.52 10.20
N GLU A 99 11.54 29.86 9.84
CA GLU A 99 12.19 31.10 10.26
C GLU A 99 11.40 32.34 9.82
N ALA A 100 10.81 32.31 8.61
CA ALA A 100 10.01 33.41 8.07
C ALA A 100 8.81 33.77 8.94
N SER A 101 8.23 32.83 9.67
CA SER A 101 7.12 33.05 10.61
C SER A 101 7.56 33.06 12.07
N GLY A 102 8.79 32.65 12.37
CA GLY A 102 9.28 32.46 13.73
C GLY A 102 8.51 31.40 14.53
N GLN A 103 8.03 30.35 13.86
CA GLN A 103 7.17 29.34 14.47
C GLN A 103 7.52 27.90 14.05
N TRP A 104 7.24 26.97 14.95
CA TRP A 104 7.19 25.53 14.65
C TRP A 104 5.87 25.19 13.95
N VAL A 105 5.97 24.75 12.69
CA VAL A 105 4.83 24.38 11.86
C VAL A 105 4.71 22.85 11.82
N SER A 106 3.51 22.33 12.07
CA SER A 106 3.27 20.90 12.00
C SER A 106 3.47 20.38 10.58
N VAL A 107 4.20 19.26 10.45
CA VAL A 107 4.33 18.50 9.21
C VAL A 107 3.07 17.64 9.04
N PRO A 108 2.21 17.91 8.06
CA PRO A 108 0.89 17.29 7.97
C PRO A 108 0.95 15.80 7.62
N THR A 109 1.99 15.38 6.91
CA THR A 109 2.19 13.97 6.52
C THR A 109 3.64 13.59 6.75
N VAL A 110 3.83 12.52 7.50
CA VAL A 110 5.14 11.98 7.83
C VAL A 110 5.30 10.63 7.14
N TYR A 111 6.48 10.34 6.67
CA TYR A 111 6.79 9.13 5.94
C TYR A 111 7.82 8.29 6.66
N VAL A 112 7.70 7.00 6.46
CA VAL A 112 8.63 5.98 6.95
C VAL A 112 9.13 5.17 5.77
N LYS A 113 10.44 4.99 5.71
CA LYS A 113 11.11 4.11 4.77
C LYS A 113 11.39 2.77 5.45
N LEU A 114 10.93 1.69 4.82
CA LEU A 114 11.33 0.33 5.14
C LEU A 114 12.34 -0.11 4.08
N ALA A 115 13.52 -0.55 4.49
CA ALA A 115 14.56 -0.97 3.54
C ALA A 115 15.10 -2.36 3.88
N ALA A 116 14.99 -3.25 2.91
CA ALA A 116 15.54 -4.61 2.90
C ALA A 116 15.55 -5.12 1.46
N ASN A 117 16.49 -5.99 1.12
CA ASN A 117 16.55 -6.58 -0.22
C ASN A 117 15.24 -7.32 -0.56
N GLY A 118 14.64 -6.98 -1.68
CA GLY A 118 13.42 -7.60 -2.20
C GLY A 118 12.10 -7.05 -1.64
N ILE A 119 12.10 -6.20 -0.59
CA ILE A 119 10.87 -5.74 0.07
C ILE A 119 9.92 -4.97 -0.85
N GLY A 120 10.45 -4.21 -1.81
CA GLY A 120 9.67 -3.40 -2.75
C GLY A 120 9.67 -3.93 -4.19
N LYS A 121 10.27 -5.08 -4.43
CA LYS A 121 10.39 -5.66 -5.78
C LYS A 121 9.02 -5.84 -6.44
N GLY A 122 8.90 -5.38 -7.70
CA GLY A 122 7.66 -5.52 -8.48
C GLY A 122 6.52 -4.56 -8.10
N PHE A 123 6.76 -3.65 -7.17
CA PHE A 123 5.85 -2.55 -6.84
C PHE A 123 6.28 -1.25 -7.50
N LYS A 124 5.37 -0.31 -7.55
CA LYS A 124 5.59 1.06 -8.04
C LYS A 124 4.95 2.08 -7.11
N GLN A 125 5.33 3.33 -7.29
CA GLN A 125 4.69 4.44 -6.58
C GLN A 125 3.17 4.42 -6.77
N TYR A 126 2.43 4.64 -5.69
CA TYR A 126 0.97 4.61 -5.60
C TYR A 126 0.33 3.23 -5.79
N ASP A 127 1.09 2.16 -5.66
CA ASP A 127 0.49 0.86 -5.41
C ASP A 127 -0.11 0.83 -3.99
N GLY A 128 -1.32 0.30 -3.88
CA GLY A 128 -1.93 -0.08 -2.61
C GLY A 128 -1.50 -1.49 -2.26
N ILE A 129 -0.85 -1.66 -1.11
CA ILE A 129 -0.35 -2.94 -0.64
C ILE A 129 -0.83 -3.24 0.77
N GLU A 130 -0.71 -4.49 1.19
CA GLU A 130 -0.84 -4.92 2.56
C GLU A 130 0.52 -5.31 3.10
N ILE A 131 0.88 -4.78 4.26
CA ILE A 131 2.10 -5.13 5.00
C ILE A 131 1.70 -6.00 6.20
N SER A 132 2.43 -7.07 6.45
CA SER A 132 2.23 -7.92 7.62
C SER A 132 3.54 -8.46 8.16
N GLY A 133 3.56 -8.80 9.45
CA GLY A 133 4.72 -9.39 10.10
C GLY A 133 5.72 -8.39 10.68
N LEU A 134 5.53 -7.08 10.52
CA LEU A 134 6.34 -6.11 11.24
C LEU A 134 6.11 -6.27 12.75
N SER A 135 7.17 -6.54 13.48
CA SER A 135 7.20 -6.81 14.91
C SER A 135 8.10 -5.82 15.64
N GLY A 136 8.06 -5.83 16.96
CA GLY A 136 8.82 -4.93 17.82
C GLY A 136 7.90 -4.03 18.63
N ASN A 137 8.20 -2.72 18.68
CA ASN A 137 7.39 -1.76 19.43
C ASN A 137 6.03 -1.49 18.76
N GLU A 138 5.14 -0.82 19.48
CA GLU A 138 3.78 -0.53 18.99
C GLU A 138 3.77 0.37 17.73
N GLN A 139 4.76 1.22 17.54
CA GLN A 139 4.85 2.08 16.36
C GLN A 139 5.15 1.24 15.10
N LEU A 140 6.07 0.28 15.19
CA LEU A 140 6.36 -0.67 14.10
C LEU A 140 5.14 -1.53 13.76
N LYS A 141 4.43 -2.04 14.79
CA LYS A 141 3.22 -2.83 14.57
C LYS A 141 2.12 -2.06 13.86
N LYS A 142 1.99 -0.74 14.11
CA LYS A 142 1.02 0.14 13.42
C LYS A 142 1.31 0.35 11.93
N LEU A 143 2.52 0.04 11.47
CA LEU A 143 2.85 0.10 10.04
C LEU A 143 2.30 -1.11 9.27
N ASN A 144 1.86 -2.19 9.96
CA ASN A 144 1.15 -3.29 9.31
C ASN A 144 -0.24 -2.85 8.83
N GLY A 145 -0.79 -3.61 7.88
CA GLY A 145 -2.10 -3.37 7.27
C GLY A 145 -2.00 -2.73 5.90
N SER A 146 -3.10 -2.12 5.45
CA SER A 146 -3.18 -1.48 4.14
C SER A 146 -2.36 -0.20 4.11
N GLN A 147 -1.47 -0.11 3.14
CA GLN A 147 -0.57 1.02 2.93
C GLN A 147 -0.56 1.45 1.48
N ILE A 148 -0.30 2.73 1.23
CA ILE A 148 -0.04 3.27 -0.11
C ILE A 148 1.45 3.58 -0.20
N LEU A 149 2.06 3.14 -1.29
CA LEU A 149 3.48 3.38 -1.53
C LEU A 149 3.70 4.78 -2.12
N TYR A 150 4.42 5.62 -1.42
CA TYR A 150 4.87 6.93 -1.93
C TYR A 150 6.20 6.83 -2.69
N GLY A 151 6.94 5.75 -2.45
CA GLY A 151 8.11 5.32 -3.21
C GLY A 151 8.28 3.82 -3.11
N ALA A 152 8.79 3.20 -4.16
CA ALA A 152 9.16 1.79 -4.16
C ALA A 152 10.31 1.56 -5.14
N ASP A 153 11.30 0.82 -4.69
CA ASP A 153 12.36 0.22 -5.49
C ASP A 153 12.57 -1.23 -5.04
N GLU A 154 13.52 -1.96 -5.63
CA GLU A 154 13.75 -3.35 -5.29
C GLU A 154 14.07 -3.56 -3.80
N SER A 155 14.73 -2.59 -3.17
CA SER A 155 15.29 -2.69 -1.82
C SER A 155 14.57 -1.81 -0.79
N SER A 156 13.59 -1.03 -1.18
CA SER A 156 12.89 -0.15 -0.24
C SER A 156 11.46 0.19 -0.65
N ILE A 157 10.65 0.52 0.36
CA ILE A 157 9.32 1.12 0.21
C ILE A 157 9.18 2.32 1.14
N VAL A 158 8.39 3.31 0.70
CA VAL A 158 8.05 4.51 1.47
C VAL A 158 6.55 4.54 1.69
N ILE A 159 6.14 4.61 2.94
CA ILE A 159 4.74 4.64 3.38
C ILE A 159 4.47 5.80 4.32
N VAL A 160 3.22 6.16 4.53
CA VAL A 160 2.84 7.10 5.60
C VAL A 160 2.94 6.41 6.95
N GLY A 161 3.58 7.07 7.90
CA GLY A 161 3.73 6.56 9.26
C GLY A 161 4.61 7.46 10.10
N LEU A 162 4.63 7.22 11.41
CA LEU A 162 5.47 7.92 12.37
C LEU A 162 6.14 6.92 13.30
N ILE A 163 7.44 7.08 13.46
CA ILE A 163 8.26 6.40 14.47
C ILE A 163 9.10 7.45 15.20
N ASP A 164 9.35 7.25 16.48
CA ASP A 164 10.10 8.22 17.29
C ASP A 164 11.61 8.17 17.02
N GLN A 165 12.09 7.01 16.63
CA GLN A 165 13.49 6.76 16.32
C GLN A 165 13.62 5.66 15.28
N ALA A 166 14.72 5.68 14.56
CA ALA A 166 15.07 4.61 13.64
C ALA A 166 15.11 3.26 14.38
N ALA A 167 14.67 2.22 13.72
CA ALA A 167 14.56 0.87 14.27
C ALA A 167 15.00 -0.17 13.24
N GLU A 168 15.23 -1.38 13.70
CA GLU A 168 15.54 -2.53 12.87
C GLU A 168 14.66 -3.70 13.28
N VAL A 169 14.03 -4.35 12.31
CA VAL A 169 13.29 -5.60 12.50
C VAL A 169 14.26 -6.73 12.14
N THR A 170 14.63 -7.55 13.12
CA THR A 170 15.68 -8.58 13.01
C THR A 170 15.16 -9.99 13.22
N SER A 171 13.84 -10.17 13.23
CA SER A 171 13.24 -11.50 13.41
C SER A 171 11.84 -11.55 12.81
N GLY A 172 11.42 -12.77 12.45
CA GLY A 172 10.11 -13.03 11.85
C GLY A 172 10.10 -12.80 10.35
N THR A 173 8.96 -13.10 9.76
CA THR A 173 8.73 -12.99 8.32
C THR A 173 7.83 -11.79 8.03
N VAL A 174 8.34 -10.84 7.27
CA VAL A 174 7.59 -9.66 6.80
C VAL A 174 7.16 -9.90 5.37
N LYS A 175 5.88 -9.64 5.10
CA LYS A 175 5.28 -9.73 3.78
C LYS A 175 4.77 -8.38 3.32
N THR A 176 4.98 -8.09 2.05
CA THR A 176 4.37 -6.97 1.33
C THR A 176 3.60 -7.52 0.14
N ALA A 177 2.30 -7.21 0.04
CA ALA A 177 1.46 -7.87 -0.94
C ALA A 177 0.48 -6.90 -1.61
N ARG A 178 0.43 -6.89 -2.94
CA ARG A 178 -0.66 -6.30 -3.71
C ARG A 178 -1.70 -7.38 -3.95
N ARG A 179 -2.89 -7.20 -3.38
CA ARG A 179 -3.98 -8.16 -3.44
C ARG A 179 -4.98 -7.81 -4.54
N VAL A 180 -5.53 -8.85 -5.17
CA VAL A 180 -6.72 -8.76 -6.03
C VAL A 180 -7.87 -9.31 -5.20
N PRO A 181 -9.01 -8.61 -5.07
CA PRO A 181 -10.16 -9.12 -4.35
C PRO A 181 -10.68 -10.42 -4.97
N ASP A 182 -11.20 -11.31 -4.14
CA ASP A 182 -12.04 -12.42 -4.61
C ASP A 182 -13.40 -11.86 -5.01
N MET A 183 -13.84 -12.14 -6.24
CA MET A 183 -15.04 -11.56 -6.83
C MET A 183 -15.89 -12.62 -7.54
N ASP A 184 -17.20 -12.57 -7.30
CA ASP A 184 -18.15 -13.50 -7.94
C ASP A 184 -18.46 -13.07 -9.39
N PHE A 185 -18.56 -11.77 -9.64
CA PHE A 185 -18.81 -11.17 -10.96
C PHE A 185 -17.93 -9.95 -11.18
N ILE A 186 -17.53 -9.74 -12.44
CA ILE A 186 -16.64 -8.68 -12.82
C ILE A 186 -17.13 -8.07 -14.14
N THR A 187 -17.02 -6.75 -14.27
CA THR A 187 -17.29 -6.02 -15.50
C THR A 187 -16.29 -4.88 -15.68
N GLU A 188 -16.15 -4.37 -16.89
CA GLU A 188 -15.38 -3.16 -17.19
C GLU A 188 -16.34 -1.98 -17.40
N CYS A 189 -16.05 -0.84 -16.80
CA CYS A 189 -16.73 0.41 -17.06
C CYS A 189 -15.82 1.60 -16.77
N GLY A 190 -15.73 2.52 -17.74
CA GLY A 190 -15.00 3.76 -17.55
C GLY A 190 -13.50 3.60 -17.31
N ASN A 191 -12.85 2.67 -18.00
CA ASN A 191 -11.45 2.32 -17.85
C ASN A 191 -11.09 1.83 -16.43
N ARG A 192 -12.03 1.09 -15.84
CA ARG A 192 -11.89 0.42 -14.53
C ARG A 192 -12.53 -0.96 -14.60
N LEU A 193 -11.95 -1.90 -13.86
CA LEU A 193 -12.64 -3.13 -13.52
C LEU A 193 -13.45 -2.93 -12.25
N TRP A 194 -14.70 -3.37 -12.29
CA TRP A 194 -15.63 -3.40 -11.19
C TRP A 194 -15.95 -4.85 -10.87
N GLY A 195 -16.08 -5.17 -9.60
CA GLY A 195 -16.45 -6.52 -9.21
C GLY A 195 -17.19 -6.54 -7.90
N CYS A 196 -17.89 -7.64 -7.64
CA CYS A 196 -18.67 -7.82 -6.43
C CYS A 196 -18.44 -9.20 -5.82
N LYS A 197 -18.63 -9.29 -4.52
CA LYS A 197 -18.50 -10.52 -3.73
C LYS A 197 -19.62 -10.62 -2.72
N TYR A 198 -20.26 -11.79 -2.66
CA TYR A 198 -21.20 -12.15 -1.60
C TYR A 198 -20.78 -13.48 -0.96
N GLY A 199 -20.87 -13.56 0.37
CA GLY A 199 -20.56 -14.76 1.12
C GLY A 199 -19.29 -14.64 1.94
N VAL A 200 -18.37 -15.59 1.80
CA VAL A 200 -17.13 -15.59 2.59
C VAL A 200 -15.94 -15.22 1.69
N ALA A 201 -15.19 -14.19 2.10
CA ALA A 201 -13.90 -13.82 1.52
C ALA A 201 -12.90 -13.62 2.67
N ASP A 202 -11.71 -14.23 2.56
CA ASP A 202 -10.65 -14.19 3.59
C ASP A 202 -11.17 -14.51 5.01
N GLY A 203 -12.08 -15.49 5.12
CA GLY A 203 -12.67 -15.95 6.38
C GLY A 203 -13.70 -15.00 7.00
N LYS A 204 -14.10 -13.95 6.30
CA LYS A 204 -15.12 -12.97 6.75
C LYS A 204 -16.36 -13.05 5.86
N THR A 205 -17.55 -12.88 6.44
CA THR A 205 -18.78 -12.68 5.67
C THR A 205 -18.76 -11.29 5.07
N VAL A 206 -18.94 -11.21 3.75
CA VAL A 206 -18.88 -9.95 3.00
C VAL A 206 -20.06 -9.85 2.04
N ASN A 207 -20.48 -8.63 1.75
CA ASN A 207 -21.29 -8.21 0.62
C ASN A 207 -20.68 -6.92 0.10
N GLU A 208 -19.76 -7.05 -0.84
CA GLU A 208 -18.82 -5.97 -1.20
C GLU A 208 -18.90 -5.68 -2.69
N LEU A 209 -18.72 -4.41 -3.01
CA LEU A 209 -18.45 -3.93 -4.34
C LEU A 209 -17.03 -3.35 -4.38
N TYR A 210 -16.26 -3.71 -5.38
CA TYR A 210 -14.88 -3.31 -5.59
C TYR A 210 -14.71 -2.58 -6.91
N CYS A 211 -13.76 -1.66 -6.95
CA CYS A 211 -13.33 -0.99 -8.17
C CYS A 211 -11.81 -0.81 -8.15
N CYS A 212 -11.15 -1.18 -9.24
CA CYS A 212 -9.72 -0.95 -9.36
C CYS A 212 -9.40 0.54 -9.54
N LYS A 213 -8.14 0.93 -9.36
CA LYS A 213 -7.64 2.26 -9.68
C LYS A 213 -7.87 2.58 -11.16
N LEU A 214 -8.22 3.82 -11.48
CA LEU A 214 -8.45 4.25 -12.86
C LEU A 214 -7.25 3.93 -13.74
N GLY A 215 -7.48 3.17 -14.81
CA GLY A 215 -6.43 2.76 -15.74
C GLY A 215 -5.45 1.71 -15.21
N ASP A 216 -5.67 1.15 -14.00
CA ASP A 216 -4.74 0.19 -13.38
C ASP A 216 -5.49 -0.98 -12.72
N PHE A 217 -5.77 -2.00 -13.51
CA PHE A 217 -6.46 -3.21 -13.08
C PHE A 217 -5.69 -4.07 -12.07
N LYS A 218 -4.41 -3.76 -11.82
CA LYS A 218 -3.59 -4.45 -10.81
C LYS A 218 -3.79 -3.87 -9.41
N ASN A 219 -4.30 -2.64 -9.31
CA ASN A 219 -4.33 -1.87 -8.07
C ASN A 219 -5.75 -1.71 -7.54
N TRP A 220 -6.08 -2.45 -6.48
CA TRP A 220 -7.41 -2.52 -5.88
C TRP A 220 -7.51 -1.90 -4.48
N ALA A 221 -6.40 -1.39 -3.95
CA ALA A 221 -6.32 -0.87 -2.58
C ALA A 221 -5.60 0.48 -2.49
N CYS A 222 -5.65 1.31 -3.53
CA CYS A 222 -5.09 2.66 -3.51
C CYS A 222 -6.16 3.67 -3.11
N TYR A 223 -6.06 4.24 -1.92
CA TYR A 223 -7.02 5.17 -1.31
C TYR A 223 -6.30 6.44 -0.87
N GLN A 224 -6.06 7.36 -1.80
CA GLN A 224 -5.40 8.66 -1.55
C GLN A 224 -6.39 9.81 -1.32
N GLY A 225 -7.69 9.57 -1.57
CA GLY A 225 -8.73 10.60 -1.53
C GLY A 225 -8.90 11.35 -2.85
N VAL A 226 -8.48 10.76 -3.97
CA VAL A 226 -8.59 11.36 -5.31
C VAL A 226 -9.51 10.56 -6.22
N ALA A 227 -10.05 11.20 -7.25
CA ALA A 227 -11.03 10.58 -8.16
C ALA A 227 -10.52 9.35 -8.93
N THR A 228 -9.19 9.20 -9.03
CA THR A 228 -8.56 8.05 -9.71
C THR A 228 -8.37 6.83 -8.82
N ASP A 229 -8.65 6.94 -7.53
CA ASP A 229 -8.42 5.87 -6.56
C ASP A 229 -9.22 4.60 -6.84
N SER A 230 -8.74 3.50 -6.26
CA SER A 230 -9.54 2.30 -6.05
C SER A 230 -10.74 2.63 -5.15
N TRP A 231 -11.76 1.79 -5.20
CA TRP A 231 -12.93 2.00 -4.39
C TRP A 231 -13.46 0.66 -3.85
N ARG A 232 -14.00 0.69 -2.63
CA ARG A 232 -14.64 -0.45 -1.99
C ARG A 232 -15.82 0.04 -1.16
N ALA A 233 -16.95 -0.65 -1.27
CA ALA A 233 -18.10 -0.41 -0.42
C ALA A 233 -18.77 -1.71 0.00
N SER A 234 -19.19 -1.74 1.27
CA SER A 234 -20.06 -2.78 1.79
C SER A 234 -21.50 -2.46 1.44
N CYS A 235 -22.21 -3.42 0.87
CA CYS A 235 -23.62 -3.32 0.57
C CYS A 235 -24.42 -3.85 1.75
N GLY A 236 -25.37 -3.04 2.25
CA GLY A 236 -26.18 -3.37 3.42
C GLY A 236 -27.37 -4.29 3.15
N THR A 237 -27.43 -4.94 2.00
CA THR A 237 -28.54 -5.86 1.62
C THR A 237 -28.11 -7.31 1.78
N ASP A 238 -29.01 -8.16 2.25
CA ASP A 238 -28.84 -9.61 2.23
C ASP A 238 -29.26 -10.14 0.85
N GLY A 239 -28.34 -10.75 0.15
CA GLY A 239 -28.63 -11.38 -1.13
C GLY A 239 -27.39 -11.54 -2.00
N LYS A 240 -27.37 -12.63 -2.74
CA LYS A 240 -26.29 -12.91 -3.69
C LYS A 240 -26.38 -11.97 -4.89
N TRP A 241 -25.25 -11.56 -5.39
CA TRP A 241 -25.15 -10.93 -6.70
C TRP A 241 -25.59 -11.91 -7.78
N THR A 242 -26.25 -11.43 -8.78
CA THR A 242 -26.75 -12.25 -9.92
C THR A 242 -25.97 -11.97 -11.20
N GLY A 243 -25.14 -10.94 -11.21
CA GLY A 243 -24.30 -10.55 -12.34
C GLY A 243 -23.74 -9.16 -12.16
N ALA A 244 -22.81 -8.78 -13.04
CA ALA A 244 -22.31 -7.42 -13.23
C ALA A 244 -22.34 -7.12 -14.73
N ALA A 245 -22.90 -5.99 -15.12
CA ALA A 245 -22.98 -5.54 -16.52
C ALA A 245 -22.85 -4.02 -16.57
N THR A 246 -22.41 -3.48 -17.72
CA THR A 246 -22.34 -2.06 -18.08
C THR A 246 -23.27 -1.76 -19.23
#